data_87b41c094693c74ee4577200fecc0a16
#
_entry.id   87b41c094693c74ee4577200fecc0a16
#
_cell.length_a   1.000
_cell.length_b   1.000
_cell.length_c   1.000
_cell.angle_alpha   90.00
_cell.angle_beta   90.00
_cell.angle_gamma   90.00
#
_symmetry.space_group_name_H-M   'P 1'
#
loop_
_entity.id
_entity.type
_entity.pdbx_description
1 polymer ?
#
loop_
_entity_poly.entity_id
_entity_poly.type
_entity_poly.pdbx_seq_one_letter_code
_entity_poly.pdbx_strand_id
1 'polypeptide(L)'
;MSDTLRNVIGAIAFAAAALFFINYAGNMTSNANRTATATAEKIQKAEEVDIRQAPTAPAVTKKAVVKAEARVVDANKGFSTFKRKCMGCHTINKGAPNRTGPNLWGIVDRDKGDMDGYRYSRNLKALDGVWTEADISRFIAGPRVMVPDTKMTTRGLKTEADRLDIIAFLKTLKD
;
A
#
# COMPACT_ATOMS: atom_id res chain seq x y z
N MET A 1 23.68 18.14 -52.94
CA MET A 1 22.21 18.18 -52.68
C MET A 1 21.84 19.65 -52.79
N SER A 2 20.87 19.99 -53.64
CA SER A 2 20.50 21.38 -53.90
C SER A 2 19.66 21.91 -52.68
N ASP A 3 19.81 23.20 -52.39
CA ASP A 3 19.13 23.86 -51.26
C ASP A 3 17.62 23.73 -51.33
N THR A 4 17.04 23.58 -52.53
CA THR A 4 15.65 23.29 -52.76
C THR A 4 15.19 21.94 -52.13
N LEU A 5 16.03 20.91 -52.18
CA LEU A 5 15.70 19.60 -51.65
C LEU A 5 15.67 19.61 -50.10
N ARG A 6 16.59 20.39 -49.49
CA ARG A 6 16.64 20.57 -48.03
C ARG A 6 15.42 21.32 -47.50
N ASN A 7 14.92 22.32 -48.21
CA ASN A 7 13.76 23.09 -47.83
C ASN A 7 12.46 22.29 -47.95
N VAL A 8 12.33 21.42 -48.96
CA VAL A 8 11.16 20.57 -49.15
C VAL A 8 11.09 19.49 -48.05
N ILE A 9 12.22 18.88 -47.67
CA ILE A 9 12.27 17.87 -46.59
C ILE A 9 11.93 18.53 -45.24
N GLY A 10 12.41 19.76 -44.97
CA GLY A 10 12.10 20.52 -43.78
C GLY A 10 10.59 20.83 -43.64
N ALA A 11 9.94 21.23 -44.73
CA ALA A 11 8.53 21.57 -44.74
C ALA A 11 7.61 20.33 -44.48
N ILE A 12 7.98 19.17 -45.03
CA ILE A 12 7.23 17.92 -44.80
C ILE A 12 7.36 17.44 -43.37
N ALA A 13 8.56 17.55 -42.76
CA ALA A 13 8.78 17.16 -41.37
C ALA A 13 7.98 18.05 -40.39
N PHE A 14 7.86 19.35 -40.68
CA PHE A 14 7.09 20.29 -39.84
C PHE A 14 5.58 20.01 -39.93
N ALA A 15 5.06 19.70 -41.11
CA ALA A 15 3.65 19.37 -41.30
C ALA A 15 3.26 18.07 -40.59
N ALA A 16 4.12 17.05 -40.62
CA ALA A 16 3.88 15.78 -39.94
C ALA A 16 3.88 15.94 -38.39
N ALA A 17 4.76 16.76 -37.85
CA ALA A 17 4.81 17.05 -36.41
C ALA A 17 3.54 17.81 -35.94
N ALA A 18 3.06 18.79 -36.71
CA ALA A 18 1.86 19.54 -36.37
C ALA A 18 0.60 18.65 -36.36
N LEU A 19 0.45 17.74 -37.30
CA LEU A 19 -0.68 16.81 -37.35
C LEU A 19 -0.63 15.79 -36.20
N PHE A 20 0.55 15.36 -35.78
CA PHE A 20 0.71 14.49 -34.64
C PHE A 20 0.31 15.18 -33.32
N PHE A 21 0.69 16.45 -33.13
CA PHE A 21 0.31 17.21 -31.93
C PHE A 21 -1.19 17.48 -31.86
N ILE A 22 -1.83 17.82 -32.99
CA ILE A 22 -3.28 18.08 -33.05
C ILE A 22 -4.06 16.79 -32.73
N ASN A 23 -3.63 15.64 -33.26
CA ASN A 23 -4.28 14.37 -33.00
C ASN A 23 -4.06 13.88 -31.54
N TYR A 24 -2.87 14.08 -31.00
CA TYR A 24 -2.56 13.76 -29.60
C TYR A 24 -3.35 14.60 -28.60
N ALA A 25 -3.44 15.91 -28.81
CA ALA A 25 -4.23 16.82 -27.96
C ALA A 25 -5.75 16.52 -28.08
N GLY A 26 -6.25 16.25 -29.27
CA GLY A 26 -7.67 15.89 -29.48
C GLY A 26 -8.06 14.57 -28.80
N ASN A 27 -7.15 13.61 -28.72
CA ASN A 27 -7.41 12.33 -28.08
C ASN A 27 -7.41 12.43 -26.52
N MET A 28 -6.62 13.33 -25.95
CA MET A 28 -6.62 13.58 -24.50
C MET A 28 -7.92 14.23 -24.02
N THR A 29 -8.45 15.20 -24.75
CA THR A 29 -9.73 15.89 -24.40
C THR A 29 -10.93 14.95 -24.57
N SER A 30 -10.92 14.07 -25.58
CA SER A 30 -12.00 13.10 -25.80
C SER A 30 -12.06 12.03 -24.72
N ASN A 31 -10.92 11.64 -24.15
CA ASN A 31 -10.86 10.63 -23.11
C ASN A 31 -11.32 11.21 -21.74
N ALA A 32 -10.98 12.45 -21.43
CA ALA A 32 -11.45 13.14 -20.22
C ALA A 32 -12.98 13.31 -20.21
N ASN A 33 -13.59 13.63 -21.37
CA ASN A 33 -15.03 13.82 -21.49
C ASN A 33 -15.81 12.50 -21.39
N ARG A 34 -15.26 11.38 -21.89
CA ARG A 34 -15.91 10.07 -21.80
C ARG A 34 -15.96 9.55 -20.36
N THR A 35 -14.94 9.85 -19.55
CA THR A 35 -14.91 9.44 -18.15
C THR A 35 -15.91 10.24 -17.29
N ALA A 36 -16.07 11.53 -17.58
CA ALA A 36 -17.02 12.38 -16.88
C ALA A 36 -18.49 12.02 -17.19
N THR A 37 -18.80 11.68 -18.45
CA THR A 37 -20.17 11.32 -18.88
C THR A 37 -20.59 9.94 -18.32
N ALA A 38 -19.66 8.98 -18.27
CA ALA A 38 -19.96 7.66 -17.73
C ALA A 38 -20.19 7.66 -16.21
N THR A 39 -19.57 8.59 -15.48
CA THR A 39 -19.77 8.76 -14.04
C THR A 39 -21.09 9.47 -13.71
N ALA A 40 -21.49 10.45 -14.53
CA ALA A 40 -22.75 11.17 -14.35
C ALA A 40 -23.97 10.27 -14.64
N GLU A 41 -23.90 9.43 -15.67
CA GLU A 41 -25.01 8.53 -16.04
C GLU A 41 -25.20 7.40 -15.01
N LYS A 42 -24.14 6.95 -14.33
CA LYS A 42 -24.23 5.98 -13.25
C LYS A 42 -24.86 6.53 -11.97
N ILE A 43 -24.72 7.83 -11.71
CA ILE A 43 -25.28 8.49 -10.51
C ILE A 43 -26.77 8.77 -10.71
N GLN A 44 -27.21 9.12 -11.92
CA GLN A 44 -28.62 9.40 -12.19
C GLN A 44 -29.50 8.15 -12.25
N LYS A 45 -28.92 6.96 -12.53
CA LYS A 45 -29.68 5.70 -12.55
C LYS A 45 -29.83 5.05 -11.17
N ALA A 46 -29.19 5.57 -10.13
CA ALA A 46 -29.27 5.08 -8.76
C ALA A 46 -30.34 5.78 -7.89
N GLU A 47 -31.02 6.83 -8.40
CA GLU A 47 -31.95 7.64 -7.61
C GLU A 47 -33.44 7.39 -7.90
N GLU A 48 -33.76 6.41 -8.73
CA GLU A 48 -35.15 6.00 -8.98
C GLU A 48 -35.39 4.53 -8.57
N VAL A 49 -35.16 4.24 -7.28
CA VAL A 49 -35.68 3.02 -6.64
C VAL A 49 -36.78 3.43 -5.67
N ASP A 50 -37.99 3.16 -6.12
CA ASP A 50 -39.28 3.26 -5.44
C ASP A 50 -39.21 2.84 -3.97
N ILE A 51 -39.47 3.80 -3.07
CA ILE A 51 -39.60 3.59 -1.62
C ILE A 51 -41.02 3.08 -1.33
N ARG A 52 -41.37 1.92 -1.89
CA ARG A 52 -42.62 1.21 -1.49
C ARG A 52 -42.45 -0.29 -1.66
N GLN A 53 -41.69 -0.90 -0.78
CA GLN A 53 -41.93 -2.24 -0.24
C GLN A 53 -40.74 -2.64 0.63
N ALA A 54 -40.83 -2.37 1.92
CA ALA A 54 -39.97 -2.98 2.91
C ALA A 54 -40.49 -4.39 3.19
N PRO A 55 -39.73 -5.45 2.88
CA PRO A 55 -39.92 -6.72 3.59
C PRO A 55 -39.20 -6.57 4.93
N THR A 56 -39.95 -6.79 6.00
CA THR A 56 -39.49 -6.94 7.36
C THR A 56 -38.16 -7.69 7.41
N ALA A 57 -37.10 -6.98 7.85
CA ALA A 57 -35.82 -7.58 8.18
C ALA A 57 -36.02 -8.64 9.29
N PRO A 58 -35.48 -9.85 9.14
CA PRO A 58 -35.37 -10.75 10.27
C PRO A 58 -34.47 -10.10 11.32
N ALA A 59 -34.93 -10.14 12.55
CA ALA A 59 -34.23 -9.64 13.73
C ALA A 59 -32.77 -10.04 13.72
N VAL A 60 -31.89 -9.05 13.54
CA VAL A 60 -30.45 -9.22 13.78
C VAL A 60 -30.32 -9.48 15.29
N THR A 61 -30.13 -10.74 15.61
CA THR A 61 -29.83 -11.21 16.95
C THR A 61 -28.63 -10.38 17.46
N LYS A 62 -28.89 -9.55 18.47
CA LYS A 62 -27.90 -8.91 19.31
C LYS A 62 -27.09 -9.98 20.04
N LYS A 63 -26.15 -10.61 19.37
CA LYS A 63 -25.17 -11.49 20.02
C LYS A 63 -23.78 -11.16 19.52
N ALA A 64 -23.02 -10.65 20.49
CA ALA A 64 -21.60 -10.25 20.40
C ALA A 64 -21.34 -8.76 20.10
N VAL A 65 -21.90 -7.86 20.91
CA VAL A 65 -21.04 -6.80 21.43
C VAL A 65 -20.08 -7.52 22.37
N VAL A 66 -19.00 -8.05 21.82
CA VAL A 66 -17.84 -8.43 22.62
C VAL A 66 -17.34 -7.11 23.20
N LYS A 67 -17.62 -6.92 24.49
CA LYS A 67 -17.00 -5.90 25.33
C LYS A 67 -15.50 -5.97 25.04
N ALA A 68 -15.01 -5.07 24.20
CA ALA A 68 -13.60 -4.83 24.05
C ALA A 68 -13.17 -4.21 25.36
N GLU A 69 -12.86 -5.06 26.35
CA GLU A 69 -12.06 -4.63 27.47
C GLU A 69 -10.79 -4.09 26.84
N ALA A 70 -10.47 -2.83 27.13
CA ALA A 70 -9.27 -2.17 26.66
C ALA A 70 -8.08 -3.00 27.16
N ARG A 71 -7.64 -3.96 26.31
CA ARG A 71 -6.50 -4.81 26.64
C ARG A 71 -5.29 -3.90 26.79
N VAL A 72 -4.65 -3.94 27.94
CA VAL A 72 -3.36 -3.28 28.13
C VAL A 72 -2.34 -3.95 27.23
N VAL A 73 -1.80 -3.19 26.27
CA VAL A 73 -0.74 -3.63 25.38
C VAL A 73 0.58 -3.69 26.16
N ASP A 74 1.34 -4.77 26.03
CA ASP A 74 2.52 -5.05 26.85
C ASP A 74 3.79 -5.22 26.00
N ALA A 75 4.65 -4.21 26.01
CA ALA A 75 5.91 -4.21 25.30
C ALA A 75 6.89 -5.32 25.75
N ASN A 76 6.83 -5.77 27.01
CA ASN A 76 7.68 -6.86 27.51
C ASN A 76 7.24 -8.21 26.93
N LYS A 77 5.93 -8.44 26.82
CA LYS A 77 5.38 -9.60 26.09
C LYS A 77 5.75 -9.51 24.62
N GLY A 78 5.65 -8.30 24.05
CA GLY A 78 6.09 -8.01 22.69
C GLY A 78 7.55 -8.40 22.45
N PHE A 79 8.46 -7.99 23.32
CA PHE A 79 9.88 -8.39 23.26
C PHE A 79 10.06 -9.90 23.39
N SER A 80 9.35 -10.53 24.29
CA SER A 80 9.42 -11.98 24.47
C SER A 80 8.96 -12.75 23.21
N THR A 81 7.90 -12.28 22.56
CA THR A 81 7.41 -12.85 21.30
C THR A 81 8.38 -12.53 20.15
N PHE A 82 8.93 -11.31 20.10
CA PHE A 82 9.94 -10.91 19.13
C PHE A 82 11.17 -11.82 19.18
N LYS A 83 11.71 -12.10 20.37
CA LYS A 83 12.84 -13.02 20.54
C LYS A 83 12.59 -14.38 19.90
N ARG A 84 11.42 -14.93 20.11
CA ARG A 84 11.08 -16.27 19.60
C ARG A 84 10.78 -16.30 18.10
N LYS A 85 10.22 -15.23 17.55
CA LYS A 85 9.63 -15.23 16.19
C LYS A 85 10.40 -14.40 15.17
N CYS A 86 11.13 -13.38 15.62
CA CYS A 86 11.68 -12.35 14.72
C CYS A 86 13.22 -12.23 14.81
N MET A 87 13.82 -12.42 16.01
CA MET A 87 15.24 -12.18 16.25
C MET A 87 16.17 -13.11 15.43
N GLY A 88 15.68 -14.26 15.00
CA GLY A 88 16.43 -15.14 14.09
C GLY A 88 16.80 -14.47 12.77
N CYS A 89 15.96 -13.58 12.29
CA CYS A 89 16.13 -12.90 11.00
C CYS A 89 16.45 -11.41 11.10
N HIS A 90 16.08 -10.72 12.19
CA HIS A 90 16.20 -9.29 12.35
C HIS A 90 17.11 -8.88 13.50
N THR A 91 17.78 -7.76 13.37
CA THR A 91 18.47 -7.04 14.45
C THR A 91 17.63 -5.86 14.90
N ILE A 92 17.86 -5.39 16.14
CA ILE A 92 17.09 -4.30 16.77
C ILE A 92 17.97 -3.22 17.41
N ASN A 93 19.27 -3.37 17.44
CA ASN A 93 20.15 -2.36 18.00
C ASN A 93 20.43 -1.28 16.94
N LYS A 94 20.55 -0.02 17.37
CA LYS A 94 20.90 1.10 16.50
C LYS A 94 22.21 0.81 15.77
N GLY A 95 22.20 0.94 14.45
CA GLY A 95 23.37 0.70 13.61
C GLY A 95 23.81 -0.76 13.46
N ALA A 96 23.08 -1.71 14.05
CA ALA A 96 23.41 -3.12 13.86
C ALA A 96 23.17 -3.56 12.39
N PRO A 97 23.98 -4.49 11.85
CA PRO A 97 23.87 -4.91 10.48
C PRO A 97 22.54 -5.61 10.18
N ASN A 98 22.11 -5.54 8.93
CA ASN A 98 21.04 -6.38 8.42
C ASN A 98 21.44 -7.86 8.49
N ARG A 99 20.46 -8.75 8.64
CA ARG A 99 20.61 -10.21 8.58
C ARG A 99 19.79 -10.75 7.40
N THR A 100 19.12 -11.86 7.58
CA THR A 100 18.14 -12.39 6.60
C THR A 100 17.02 -11.39 6.34
N GLY A 101 16.64 -10.63 7.37
CA GLY A 101 15.75 -9.48 7.32
C GLY A 101 16.49 -8.17 7.63
N PRO A 102 15.85 -7.02 7.39
CA PRO A 102 16.42 -5.72 7.69
C PRO A 102 16.51 -5.47 9.21
N ASN A 103 17.38 -4.54 9.61
CA ASN A 103 17.39 -4.01 10.96
C ASN A 103 16.08 -3.25 11.24
N LEU A 104 15.50 -3.46 12.43
CA LEU A 104 14.20 -2.91 12.82
C LEU A 104 14.29 -1.72 13.80
N TRP A 105 15.50 -1.22 14.10
CA TRP A 105 15.61 0.01 14.89
C TRP A 105 14.91 1.16 14.15
N GLY A 106 14.00 1.87 14.84
CA GLY A 106 13.23 2.96 14.25
C GLY A 106 12.27 2.54 13.12
N ILE A 107 11.79 1.31 13.11
CA ILE A 107 10.90 0.83 12.03
C ILE A 107 9.56 1.54 12.00
N VAL A 108 8.99 1.90 13.15
CA VAL A 108 7.74 2.66 13.22
C VAL A 108 7.98 4.06 12.65
N ASP A 109 7.12 4.48 11.75
CA ASP A 109 7.20 5.74 10.99
C ASP A 109 8.39 5.88 10.03
N ARG A 110 9.20 4.81 9.82
CA ARG A 110 10.23 4.77 8.76
C ARG A 110 9.61 4.43 7.41
N ASP A 111 10.17 4.99 6.34
CA ASP A 111 9.73 4.70 4.98
C ASP A 111 9.81 3.21 4.65
N LYS A 112 8.81 2.71 3.93
CA LYS A 112 8.76 1.31 3.51
C LYS A 112 9.86 1.02 2.51
N GLY A 113 10.59 -0.08 2.74
CA GLY A 113 11.67 -0.47 1.85
C GLY A 113 12.94 0.39 1.93
N ASP A 114 13.15 1.15 3.01
CA ASP A 114 14.22 2.16 3.13
C ASP A 114 15.28 1.84 4.21
N MET A 115 15.56 0.58 4.46
CA MET A 115 16.70 0.22 5.29
C MET A 115 17.96 0.10 4.43
N ASP A 116 18.96 0.92 4.74
CA ASP A 116 20.24 0.94 4.05
C ASP A 116 20.89 -0.45 3.98
N GLY A 117 21.45 -0.76 2.82
CA GLY A 117 22.15 -2.03 2.59
C GLY A 117 21.27 -3.27 2.58
N TYR A 118 19.93 -3.15 2.71
CA TYR A 118 19.02 -4.29 2.61
C TYR A 118 18.34 -4.37 1.23
N ARG A 119 18.43 -5.53 0.58
CA ARG A 119 17.80 -5.77 -0.73
C ARG A 119 16.37 -6.27 -0.56
N TYR A 120 15.40 -5.36 -0.63
CA TYR A 120 13.98 -5.69 -0.60
C TYR A 120 13.50 -6.43 -1.86
N SER A 121 12.34 -7.06 -1.80
CA SER A 121 11.60 -7.50 -2.99
C SER A 121 11.08 -6.29 -3.77
N ARG A 122 10.75 -6.50 -5.05
CA ARG A 122 10.28 -5.41 -5.93
C ARG A 122 9.02 -4.76 -5.39
N ASN A 123 8.02 -5.58 -5.04
CA ASN A 123 6.73 -5.06 -4.59
C ASN A 123 6.84 -4.38 -3.22
N LEU A 124 7.72 -4.85 -2.32
CA LEU A 124 7.91 -4.17 -1.05
C LEU A 124 8.64 -2.83 -1.22
N LYS A 125 9.63 -2.76 -2.12
CA LYS A 125 10.33 -1.51 -2.44
C LYS A 125 9.43 -0.49 -3.14
N ALA A 126 8.39 -0.94 -3.82
CA ALA A 126 7.41 -0.10 -4.52
C ALA A 126 6.25 0.37 -3.61
N LEU A 127 6.21 -0.03 -2.35
CA LEU A 127 5.20 0.48 -1.41
C LEU A 127 5.55 1.91 -1.00
N ASP A 128 4.59 2.80 -1.16
CA ASP A 128 4.71 4.18 -0.72
C ASP A 128 4.43 4.35 0.78
N GLY A 129 4.93 5.47 1.32
CA GLY A 129 4.69 5.91 2.68
C GLY A 129 5.45 5.14 3.75
N VAL A 130 5.15 5.47 5.00
CA VAL A 130 5.84 4.96 6.18
C VAL A 130 5.21 3.68 6.72
N TRP A 131 5.94 2.96 7.56
CA TRP A 131 5.44 1.83 8.33
C TRP A 131 4.58 2.32 9.50
N THR A 132 3.30 2.52 9.29
CA THR A 132 2.35 2.78 10.38
C THR A 132 2.17 1.52 11.26
N GLU A 133 1.68 1.70 12.48
CA GLU A 133 1.35 0.57 13.36
C GLU A 133 0.36 -0.41 12.69
N ALA A 134 -0.63 0.15 11.97
CA ALA A 134 -1.60 -0.64 11.22
C ALA A 134 -0.96 -1.43 10.08
N ASP A 135 -0.01 -0.83 9.34
CA ASP A 135 0.71 -1.51 8.27
C ASP A 135 1.62 -2.61 8.80
N ILE A 136 2.33 -2.35 9.90
CA ILE A 136 3.14 -3.37 10.58
C ILE A 136 2.24 -4.53 11.01
N SER A 137 1.10 -4.25 11.66
CA SER A 137 0.15 -5.28 12.08
C SER A 137 -0.32 -6.14 10.92
N ARG A 138 -0.74 -5.52 9.80
CA ARG A 138 -1.16 -6.23 8.58
C ARG A 138 -0.04 -7.06 7.98
N PHE A 139 1.16 -6.49 7.88
CA PHE A 139 2.30 -7.18 7.30
C PHE A 139 2.71 -8.39 8.12
N ILE A 140 2.85 -8.26 9.45
CA ILE A 140 3.22 -9.39 10.30
C ILE A 140 2.09 -10.40 10.51
N ALA A 141 0.83 -10.07 10.22
CA ALA A 141 -0.29 -11.02 10.21
C ALA A 141 -0.20 -12.02 9.06
N GLY A 142 0.31 -11.56 7.91
CA GLY A 142 0.46 -12.38 6.71
C GLY A 142 1.33 -11.67 5.67
N PRO A 143 2.67 -11.76 5.77
CA PRO A 143 3.57 -11.00 4.90
C PRO A 143 3.29 -11.20 3.41
N ARG A 144 3.07 -12.44 2.97
CA ARG A 144 2.80 -12.76 1.57
C ARG A 144 1.38 -12.39 1.11
N VAL A 145 0.47 -12.16 2.03
CA VAL A 145 -0.88 -11.66 1.72
C VAL A 145 -0.79 -10.17 1.36
N MET A 146 -0.01 -9.40 2.12
CA MET A 146 0.19 -7.97 1.86
C MET A 146 1.18 -7.72 0.71
N VAL A 147 2.26 -8.51 0.65
CA VAL A 147 3.34 -8.38 -0.35
C VAL A 147 3.70 -9.77 -0.88
N PRO A 148 3.11 -10.23 -1.98
CA PRO A 148 3.23 -11.61 -2.46
C PRO A 148 4.67 -12.09 -2.72
N ASP A 149 5.57 -11.22 -3.17
CA ASP A 149 6.97 -11.51 -3.47
C ASP A 149 7.92 -11.20 -2.29
N THR A 150 7.39 -10.93 -1.09
CA THR A 150 8.22 -10.60 0.07
C THR A 150 9.23 -11.71 0.38
N LYS A 151 10.43 -11.30 0.75
CA LYS A 151 11.47 -12.21 1.24
C LYS A 151 11.20 -12.74 2.65
N MET A 152 10.24 -12.15 3.37
CA MET A 152 9.82 -12.60 4.69
C MET A 152 8.94 -13.85 4.57
N THR A 153 9.49 -15.01 4.91
CA THR A 153 8.88 -16.32 4.67
C THR A 153 8.02 -16.85 5.83
N THR A 154 7.89 -16.09 6.91
CA THR A 154 7.07 -16.50 8.06
C THR A 154 5.59 -16.67 7.69
N ARG A 155 4.91 -17.59 8.39
CA ARG A 155 3.45 -17.77 8.26
C ARG A 155 2.64 -16.64 8.88
N GLY A 156 3.30 -15.67 9.52
CA GLY A 156 2.70 -14.53 10.21
C GLY A 156 2.16 -14.85 11.59
N LEU A 157 1.84 -13.80 12.33
CA LEU A 157 1.27 -13.84 13.68
C LEU A 157 -0.25 -13.68 13.59
N LYS A 158 -0.98 -14.76 13.83
CA LYS A 158 -2.44 -14.78 13.68
C LYS A 158 -3.16 -14.01 14.80
N THR A 159 -2.61 -14.06 16.01
CA THR A 159 -3.22 -13.42 17.18
C THR A 159 -2.98 -11.91 17.12
N GLU A 160 -4.05 -11.14 17.11
CA GLU A 160 -3.98 -9.66 17.11
C GLU A 160 -3.26 -9.15 18.34
N ALA A 161 -3.54 -9.73 19.49
CA ALA A 161 -2.91 -9.40 20.75
C ALA A 161 -1.37 -9.47 20.68
N ASP A 162 -0.81 -10.54 20.10
CA ASP A 162 0.65 -10.67 19.94
C ASP A 162 1.22 -9.60 18.98
N ARG A 163 0.47 -9.24 17.94
CA ARG A 163 0.88 -8.19 17.01
C ARG A 163 0.93 -6.83 17.69
N LEU A 164 -0.09 -6.49 18.48
CA LEU A 164 -0.13 -5.24 19.24
C LEU A 164 0.99 -5.16 20.27
N ASP A 165 1.27 -6.24 20.99
CA ASP A 165 2.39 -6.29 21.95
C ASP A 165 3.73 -6.10 21.24
N ILE A 166 3.96 -6.78 20.10
CA ILE A 166 5.19 -6.58 19.29
C ILE A 166 5.30 -5.14 18.80
N ILE A 167 4.22 -4.53 18.33
CA ILE A 167 4.24 -3.14 17.87
C ILE A 167 4.59 -2.21 19.02
N ALA A 168 4.02 -2.41 20.21
CA ALA A 168 4.39 -1.65 21.39
C ALA A 168 5.89 -1.77 21.71
N PHE A 169 6.45 -2.98 21.60
CA PHE A 169 7.89 -3.16 21.75
C PHE A 169 8.67 -2.43 20.63
N LEU A 170 8.29 -2.57 19.37
CA LEU A 170 8.98 -1.90 18.25
C LEU A 170 8.97 -0.37 18.39
N LYS A 171 7.93 0.22 18.97
CA LYS A 171 7.85 1.66 19.26
C LYS A 171 8.90 2.13 20.27
N THR A 172 9.43 1.24 21.09
CA THR A 172 10.52 1.57 22.04
C THR A 172 11.89 1.62 21.36
N LEU A 173 12.01 1.12 20.12
CA LEU A 173 13.25 1.05 19.34
C LEU A 173 13.47 2.34 18.53
N LYS A 174 13.61 3.45 19.22
CA LYS A 174 13.91 4.76 18.62
C LYS A 174 14.72 5.62 19.60
N ASP A 175 15.30 6.70 19.08
CA ASP A 175 15.99 7.73 19.86
C ASP A 175 15.00 8.57 20.68
#